data_fc5f5160ee7d86160affa8ef5a2b3a44
#
_entry.id   fc5f5160ee7d86160affa8ef5a2b3a44
#
_cell.length_a   1.000
_cell.length_b   1.000
_cell.length_c   1.000
_cell.angle_alpha   90.00
_cell.angle_beta   90.00
_cell.angle_gamma   90.00
#
_symmetry.space_group_name_H-M   'P 1'
#
loop_
_entity.id
_entity.type
_entity.pdbx_description
1 polymer ?
#
loop_
_entity_poly.entity_id
_entity_poly.type
_entity_poly.pdbx_seq_one_letter_code
_entity_poly.pdbx_strand_id
1 'polypeptide(L)'
;MNFDCKKILLFVILLLLPNWIDAQGAITEKNTSIVTPEAHLFATFVKSFDHGLSLTFEEEIRSAPSHRSHTTVGLTYAPIQYLNIYAAYTLKLYGDQGWSDVNKYLRHRANLLVTGQVKLGQWNLSLREGVMLDARCDEVDKREKNAVDFTLRSRLQAVYSIPETPLSIVGKFELLNTLNAPISYLNEVTGQLGDDTKEYGQYISELRPELGLQWKINKQHSLTLSYRYNYLYDRGISINDATSDITITNKQTTKHLLLLAYKFGW
;
A
#
# COMPACT_ATOMS: atom_id res chain seq x y z
N MET A 1 -8.31 -29.43 -15.06
CA MET A 1 -6.97 -28.83 -15.01
C MET A 1 -6.56 -28.79 -13.57
N ASN A 2 -5.70 -29.74 -13.13
CA ASN A 2 -5.23 -29.79 -11.74
C ASN A 2 -4.15 -28.72 -11.55
N PHE A 3 -4.50 -27.63 -10.90
CA PHE A 3 -3.54 -26.61 -10.49
C PHE A 3 -2.71 -27.18 -9.34
N ASP A 4 -1.41 -27.31 -9.57
CA ASP A 4 -0.46 -27.78 -8.55
C ASP A 4 -0.18 -26.66 -7.54
N CYS A 5 -0.95 -26.66 -6.44
CA CYS A 5 -0.86 -25.67 -5.36
C CYS A 5 0.57 -25.49 -4.80
N LYS A 6 1.42 -26.54 -4.92
CA LYS A 6 2.82 -26.46 -4.46
C LYS A 6 3.66 -25.53 -5.30
N LYS A 7 3.41 -25.46 -6.62
CA LYS A 7 4.14 -24.55 -7.53
C LYS A 7 3.74 -23.11 -7.33
N ILE A 8 2.46 -22.85 -7.03
CA ILE A 8 1.96 -21.50 -6.73
C ILE A 8 2.56 -21.01 -5.41
N LEU A 9 2.60 -21.87 -4.38
CA LEU A 9 3.19 -21.53 -3.09
C LEU A 9 4.69 -21.24 -3.21
N LEU A 10 5.43 -22.03 -4.00
CA LEU A 10 6.85 -21.83 -4.24
C LEU A 10 7.14 -20.50 -4.97
N PHE A 11 6.30 -20.13 -5.95
CA PHE A 11 6.42 -18.86 -6.68
C PHE A 11 6.16 -17.65 -5.78
N VAL A 12 5.17 -17.74 -4.86
CA VAL A 12 4.89 -16.71 -3.87
C VAL A 12 6.05 -16.57 -2.86
N ILE A 13 6.66 -17.69 -2.43
CA ILE A 13 7.81 -17.65 -1.51
C ILE A 13 9.03 -17.02 -2.19
N LEU A 14 9.27 -17.30 -3.47
CA LEU A 14 10.38 -16.70 -4.23
C LEU A 14 10.23 -15.19 -4.43
N LEU A 15 9.00 -14.68 -4.55
CA LEU A 15 8.72 -13.23 -4.64
C LEU A 15 8.88 -12.50 -3.29
N LEU A 16 8.87 -13.25 -2.17
CA LEU A 16 8.98 -12.69 -0.81
C LEU A 16 10.41 -12.69 -0.27
N LEU A 17 11.39 -13.23 -1.00
CA LEU A 17 12.80 -13.23 -0.55
C LEU A 17 13.40 -11.84 -0.72
N PRO A 18 13.77 -11.14 0.36
CA PRO A 18 14.45 -9.86 0.27
C PRO A 18 15.88 -10.07 -0.25
N ASN A 19 16.25 -9.40 -1.34
CA ASN A 19 17.64 -9.29 -1.74
C ASN A 19 18.34 -8.30 -0.81
N TRP A 20 19.12 -8.78 0.14
CA TRP A 20 19.99 -7.97 0.98
C TRP A 20 21.23 -7.61 0.16
N ILE A 21 21.34 -6.33 -0.21
CA ILE A 21 22.57 -5.79 -0.79
C ILE A 21 23.21 -4.94 0.33
N ASP A 22 24.34 -5.43 0.85
CA ASP A 22 25.19 -4.66 1.76
C ASP A 22 25.91 -3.57 0.96
N ALA A 23 25.58 -2.32 1.21
CA ALA A 23 26.34 -1.18 0.72
C ALA A 23 27.31 -0.72 1.82
N GLN A 24 28.60 -0.94 1.63
CA GLN A 24 29.67 -0.40 2.49
C GLN A 24 30.07 1.00 1.99
N GLY A 25 29.77 2.04 2.76
CA GLY A 25 30.27 3.40 2.61
C GLY A 25 30.12 4.16 3.93
N ALA A 26 30.98 5.10 4.25
CA ALA A 26 30.91 5.90 5.48
C ALA A 26 29.70 6.85 5.45
N ILE A 27 28.53 6.33 5.80
CA ILE A 27 27.25 7.04 5.77
C ILE A 27 26.75 7.16 7.21
N THR A 28 26.33 8.35 7.59
CA THR A 28 25.71 8.54 8.91
C THR A 28 24.28 7.99 8.86
N GLU A 29 24.02 6.88 9.55
CA GLU A 29 22.68 6.33 9.69
C GLU A 29 21.99 6.88 10.93
N LYS A 30 20.80 7.42 10.73
CA LYS A 30 19.88 7.83 11.81
C LYS A 30 18.69 6.89 11.87
N ASN A 31 18.49 6.24 13.01
CA ASN A 31 17.32 5.39 13.25
C ASN A 31 16.30 6.14 14.11
N THR A 32 15.08 6.26 13.63
CA THR A 32 13.96 6.85 14.38
C THR A 32 12.81 5.88 14.46
N SER A 33 12.18 5.77 15.65
CA SER A 33 10.97 4.95 15.84
C SER A 33 9.84 5.81 16.36
N ILE A 34 8.67 5.68 15.74
CA ILE A 34 7.46 6.44 16.08
C ILE A 34 6.29 5.46 16.19
N VAL A 35 5.45 5.64 17.22
CA VAL A 35 4.19 4.89 17.38
C VAL A 35 3.04 5.88 17.32
N THR A 36 2.06 5.63 16.44
CA THR A 36 0.89 6.51 16.28
C THR A 36 -0.41 5.70 16.24
N PRO A 37 -1.41 6.05 17.08
CA PRO A 37 -2.77 5.58 16.89
C PRO A 37 -3.48 6.42 15.81
N GLU A 38 -4.27 5.78 14.96
CA GLU A 38 -5.07 6.45 13.92
C GLU A 38 -6.45 5.77 13.82
N ALA A 39 -7.48 6.53 13.41
CA ALA A 39 -8.77 5.98 13.03
C ALA A 39 -9.07 6.35 11.58
N HIS A 40 -9.54 5.38 10.80
CA HIS A 40 -9.90 5.58 9.41
C HIS A 40 -11.36 5.23 9.18
N LEU A 41 -12.06 6.08 8.45
CA LEU A 41 -13.42 5.87 8.00
C LEU A 41 -13.41 5.65 6.49
N PHE A 42 -14.10 4.61 6.03
CA PHE A 42 -14.24 4.30 4.61
C PHE A 42 -15.73 4.31 4.23
N ALA A 43 -16.04 4.94 3.12
CA ALA A 43 -17.32 4.80 2.44
C ALA A 43 -17.08 4.29 1.02
N THR A 44 -17.55 3.11 0.70
CA THR A 44 -17.36 2.46 -0.61
C THR A 44 -18.70 2.27 -1.29
N PHE A 45 -18.83 2.75 -2.51
CA PHE A 45 -20.00 2.59 -3.38
C PHE A 45 -19.58 1.75 -4.59
N VAL A 46 -20.36 0.68 -4.87
CA VAL A 46 -20.08 -0.23 -5.97
C VAL A 46 -21.30 -0.36 -6.86
N LYS A 47 -21.17 0.00 -8.14
CA LYS A 47 -22.15 -0.26 -9.19
C LYS A 47 -21.72 -1.44 -10.02
N SER A 48 -22.52 -2.49 -10.03
CA SER A 48 -22.28 -3.65 -10.89
C SER A 48 -23.01 -3.50 -12.22
N PHE A 49 -22.34 -3.93 -13.28
CA PHE A 49 -22.87 -3.98 -14.65
C PHE A 49 -22.83 -5.42 -15.16
N ASP A 50 -23.40 -5.63 -16.34
CA ASP A 50 -23.32 -6.92 -17.02
C ASP A 50 -21.87 -7.27 -17.40
N HIS A 51 -21.65 -8.52 -17.77
CA HIS A 51 -20.35 -9.05 -18.22
C HIS A 51 -19.20 -8.93 -17.20
N GLY A 52 -19.53 -8.92 -15.89
CA GLY A 52 -18.53 -8.92 -14.82
C GLY A 52 -17.81 -7.60 -14.60
N LEU A 53 -18.35 -6.51 -15.13
CA LEU A 53 -17.84 -5.17 -14.88
C LEU A 53 -18.46 -4.57 -13.61
N SER A 54 -17.66 -3.80 -12.85
CA SER A 54 -18.17 -2.95 -11.78
C SER A 54 -17.33 -1.68 -11.60
N LEU A 55 -18.02 -0.58 -11.28
CA LEU A 55 -17.42 0.70 -10.94
C LEU A 55 -17.42 0.85 -9.42
N THR A 56 -16.32 1.28 -8.86
CA THR A 56 -16.14 1.56 -7.44
C THR A 56 -15.82 3.03 -7.23
N PHE A 57 -16.51 3.66 -6.31
CA PHE A 57 -16.14 4.94 -5.73
C PHE A 57 -15.88 4.72 -4.24
N GLU A 58 -14.74 5.17 -3.74
CA GLU A 58 -14.36 5.03 -2.33
C GLU A 58 -13.81 6.34 -1.80
N GLU A 59 -14.28 6.74 -0.64
CA GLU A 59 -13.75 7.84 0.14
C GLU A 59 -13.17 7.29 1.45
N GLU A 60 -11.92 7.63 1.74
CA GLU A 60 -11.24 7.31 2.99
C GLU A 60 -10.87 8.59 3.71
N ILE A 61 -11.32 8.74 4.95
CA ILE A 61 -10.97 9.85 5.85
C ILE A 61 -10.13 9.29 6.98
N ARG A 62 -9.00 9.91 7.27
CA ARG A 62 -8.05 9.51 8.30
C ARG A 62 -7.94 10.58 9.37
N SER A 63 -8.10 10.16 10.64
CA SER A 63 -7.81 10.99 11.80
C SER A 63 -6.33 10.88 12.18
N ALA A 64 -5.44 11.44 11.39
CA ALA A 64 -4.04 11.61 11.77
C ALA A 64 -3.82 13.03 12.28
N PRO A 65 -2.64 13.37 12.85
CA PRO A 65 -2.32 14.77 13.20
C PRO A 65 -2.50 15.74 12.02
N SER A 66 -2.39 15.25 10.80
CA SER A 66 -2.81 15.91 9.56
C SER A 66 -4.02 15.19 9.01
N HIS A 67 -5.16 15.84 8.91
CA HIS A 67 -6.34 15.28 8.24
C HIS A 67 -5.98 14.88 6.82
N ARG A 68 -6.29 13.63 6.46
CA ARG A 68 -6.00 13.10 5.13
C ARG A 68 -7.28 12.51 4.55
N SER A 69 -7.58 12.85 3.31
CA SER A 69 -8.62 12.17 2.56
C SER A 69 -8.06 11.51 1.30
N HIS A 70 -8.61 10.35 0.96
CA HIS A 70 -8.28 9.64 -0.25
C HIS A 70 -9.57 9.33 -1.00
N THR A 71 -9.72 9.95 -2.16
CA THR A 71 -10.85 9.69 -3.06
C THR A 71 -10.39 8.75 -4.17
N THR A 72 -11.02 7.59 -4.27
CA THR A 72 -10.67 6.55 -5.26
C THR A 72 -11.82 6.28 -6.20
N VAL A 73 -11.52 6.25 -7.50
CA VAL A 73 -12.40 5.73 -8.55
C VAL A 73 -11.72 4.52 -9.17
N GLY A 74 -12.45 3.40 -9.26
CA GLY A 74 -11.90 2.16 -9.76
C GLY A 74 -12.87 1.37 -10.63
N LEU A 75 -12.31 0.62 -11.57
CA LEU A 75 -13.03 -0.30 -12.43
C LEU A 75 -12.53 -1.71 -12.14
N THR A 76 -13.48 -2.62 -11.88
CA THR A 76 -13.20 -4.05 -11.74
C THR A 76 -13.76 -4.80 -12.94
N TYR A 77 -12.98 -5.72 -13.49
CA TYR A 77 -13.41 -6.69 -14.47
C TYR A 77 -13.20 -8.10 -13.92
N ALA A 78 -14.26 -8.87 -13.85
CA ALA A 78 -14.28 -10.27 -13.40
C ALA A 78 -14.57 -11.19 -14.60
N PRO A 79 -13.56 -11.59 -15.41
CA PRO A 79 -13.76 -12.46 -16.58
C PRO A 79 -14.29 -13.84 -16.20
N ILE A 80 -13.94 -14.31 -15.02
CA ILE A 80 -14.42 -15.57 -14.43
C ILE A 80 -14.60 -15.40 -12.92
N GLN A 81 -15.37 -16.28 -12.29
CA GLN A 81 -15.70 -16.19 -10.87
C GLN A 81 -14.51 -16.25 -9.89
N TYR A 82 -13.34 -16.72 -10.36
CA TYR A 82 -12.13 -16.87 -9.54
C TYR A 82 -11.11 -15.76 -9.73
N LEU A 83 -11.32 -14.85 -10.68
CA LEU A 83 -10.35 -13.85 -11.09
C LEU A 83 -10.99 -12.47 -11.21
N ASN A 84 -10.39 -11.47 -10.56
CA ASN A 84 -10.74 -10.08 -10.70
C ASN A 84 -9.51 -9.25 -11.08
N ILE A 85 -9.67 -8.39 -12.07
CA ILE A 85 -8.69 -7.38 -12.48
C ILE A 85 -9.26 -6.03 -12.07
N TYR A 86 -8.50 -5.24 -11.32
CA TYR A 86 -8.92 -3.95 -10.80
C TYR A 86 -7.93 -2.88 -11.21
N ALA A 87 -8.42 -1.86 -11.88
CA ALA A 87 -7.68 -0.64 -12.17
C ALA A 87 -8.33 0.54 -11.45
N ALA A 88 -7.54 1.37 -10.77
CA ALA A 88 -8.07 2.49 -10.03
C ALA A 88 -7.13 3.69 -10.03
N TYR A 89 -7.74 4.86 -9.89
CA TYR A 89 -7.06 6.11 -9.63
C TYR A 89 -7.50 6.65 -8.26
N THR A 90 -6.53 7.11 -7.47
CA THR A 90 -6.77 7.70 -6.15
C THR A 90 -6.13 9.08 -6.09
N LEU A 91 -6.93 10.07 -5.74
CA LEU A 91 -6.49 11.38 -5.34
C LEU A 91 -6.27 11.39 -3.84
N LYS A 92 -5.07 11.77 -3.38
CA LYS A 92 -4.73 11.86 -1.96
C LYS A 92 -4.50 13.31 -1.59
N LEU A 93 -5.25 13.79 -0.61
CA LEU A 93 -5.09 15.11 -0.01
C LEU A 93 -4.47 14.94 1.38
N TYR A 94 -3.37 15.63 1.62
CA TYR A 94 -2.71 15.70 2.91
C TYR A 94 -2.95 17.10 3.47
N GLY A 95 -3.84 17.24 4.47
CA GLY A 95 -4.01 18.51 5.16
C GLY A 95 -2.95 18.65 6.26
N ASP A 96 -2.07 19.63 6.14
CA ASP A 96 -1.35 20.21 7.26
C ASP A 96 -1.72 21.68 7.35
N GLN A 97 -1.40 22.34 8.46
CA GLN A 97 -1.89 23.66 8.83
C GLN A 97 -1.78 24.73 7.71
N GLY A 98 -2.82 24.86 6.90
CA GLY A 98 -2.96 25.92 5.90
C GLY A 98 -2.87 25.45 4.45
N TRP A 99 -3.93 25.72 3.70
CA TRP A 99 -4.09 25.41 2.28
C TRP A 99 -3.22 26.27 1.32
N SER A 100 -2.15 26.89 1.82
CA SER A 100 -1.35 27.86 1.05
C SER A 100 -0.57 27.25 -0.11
N ASP A 101 -0.34 25.94 -0.10
CA ASP A 101 0.35 25.23 -1.18
C ASP A 101 -0.24 23.83 -1.40
N VAL A 102 -1.34 23.79 -2.18
CA VAL A 102 -2.08 22.54 -2.44
C VAL A 102 -1.18 21.50 -3.14
N ASN A 103 -0.26 21.92 -3.99
CA ASN A 103 0.60 20.98 -4.74
C ASN A 103 1.52 20.17 -3.82
N LYS A 104 1.99 20.77 -2.73
CA LYS A 104 2.82 20.10 -1.73
C LYS A 104 2.10 18.94 -1.02
N TYR A 105 0.78 19.01 -0.97
CA TYR A 105 -0.07 18.06 -0.23
C TYR A 105 -0.89 17.14 -1.15
N LEU A 106 -0.81 17.36 -2.45
CA LEU A 106 -1.55 16.57 -3.44
C LEU A 106 -0.68 15.43 -3.96
N ARG A 107 -1.25 14.22 -4.01
CA ARG A 107 -0.62 13.07 -4.66
C ARG A 107 -1.62 12.29 -5.49
N HIS A 108 -1.15 11.77 -6.58
CA HIS A 108 -1.91 10.95 -7.51
C HIS A 108 -1.43 9.51 -7.39
N ARG A 109 -2.37 8.58 -7.23
CA ARG A 109 -2.05 7.16 -7.22
C ARG A 109 -2.81 6.44 -8.32
N ALA A 110 -2.10 5.67 -9.13
CA ALA A 110 -2.67 4.65 -10.00
C ALA A 110 -2.43 3.26 -9.41
N ASN A 111 -3.42 2.38 -9.52
CA ASN A 111 -3.35 0.99 -9.08
C ASN A 111 -3.76 0.06 -10.21
N LEU A 112 -3.02 -1.01 -10.40
CA LEU A 112 -3.43 -2.15 -11.22
C LEU A 112 -3.23 -3.42 -10.39
N LEU A 113 -4.34 -4.10 -10.05
CA LEU A 113 -4.35 -5.23 -9.13
C LEU A 113 -5.06 -6.43 -9.77
N VAL A 114 -4.53 -7.60 -9.53
CA VAL A 114 -5.13 -8.88 -9.92
C VAL A 114 -5.44 -9.66 -8.66
N THR A 115 -6.65 -10.17 -8.53
CA THR A 115 -7.09 -10.95 -7.37
C THR A 115 -7.58 -12.32 -7.82
N GLY A 116 -6.90 -13.36 -7.36
CA GLY A 116 -7.41 -14.73 -7.39
C GLY A 116 -8.21 -15.02 -6.12
N GLN A 117 -9.34 -15.74 -6.25
CA GLN A 117 -10.15 -16.11 -5.10
C GLN A 117 -10.70 -17.53 -5.21
N VAL A 118 -10.91 -18.17 -4.06
CA VAL A 118 -11.52 -19.50 -3.97
C VAL A 118 -12.43 -19.58 -2.74
N LYS A 119 -13.58 -20.22 -2.93
CA LYS A 119 -14.53 -20.47 -1.84
C LYS A 119 -14.45 -21.94 -1.43
N LEU A 120 -14.19 -22.19 -0.14
CA LEU A 120 -14.08 -23.50 0.49
C LEU A 120 -15.05 -23.57 1.68
N GLY A 121 -16.25 -24.07 1.44
CA GLY A 121 -17.31 -24.08 2.46
C GLY A 121 -17.65 -22.67 2.94
N GLN A 122 -17.41 -22.39 4.23
CA GLN A 122 -17.65 -21.09 4.86
C GLN A 122 -16.49 -20.10 4.65
N TRP A 123 -15.37 -20.57 4.11
CA TRP A 123 -14.20 -19.75 3.86
C TRP A 123 -14.18 -19.18 2.45
N ASN A 124 -13.84 -17.90 2.32
CA ASN A 124 -13.46 -17.28 1.06
C ASN A 124 -12.01 -16.79 1.21
N LEU A 125 -11.11 -17.42 0.47
CA LEU A 125 -9.69 -17.10 0.45
C LEU A 125 -9.37 -16.32 -0.82
N SER A 126 -8.55 -15.28 -0.71
CA SER A 126 -8.10 -14.53 -1.87
C SER A 126 -6.65 -14.09 -1.74
N LEU A 127 -5.95 -14.11 -2.87
CA LEU A 127 -4.63 -13.54 -3.04
C LEU A 127 -4.72 -12.42 -4.06
N ARG A 128 -4.21 -11.25 -3.70
CA ARG A 128 -4.15 -10.06 -4.56
C ARG A 128 -2.72 -9.65 -4.76
N GLU A 129 -2.35 -9.46 -6.01
CA GLU A 129 -1.05 -8.94 -6.42
C GLU A 129 -1.25 -7.75 -7.34
N GLY A 130 -0.35 -6.77 -7.30
CA GLY A 130 -0.39 -5.68 -8.25
C GLY A 130 0.58 -4.57 -7.94
N VAL A 131 0.56 -3.56 -8.81
CA VAL A 131 1.45 -2.41 -8.74
C VAL A 131 0.67 -1.15 -8.39
N MET A 132 1.32 -0.29 -7.62
CA MET A 132 0.86 1.05 -7.28
C MET A 132 1.92 2.05 -7.74
N LEU A 133 1.47 3.12 -8.36
CA LEU A 133 2.27 4.25 -8.78
C LEU A 133 1.80 5.46 -8.01
N ASP A 134 2.64 6.01 -7.13
CA ASP A 134 2.36 7.22 -6.38
C ASP A 134 3.15 8.39 -6.95
N ALA A 135 2.48 9.31 -7.67
CA ALA A 135 3.07 10.51 -8.22
C ALA A 135 2.90 11.70 -7.27
N ARG A 136 3.97 12.46 -7.09
CA ARG A 136 4.02 13.70 -6.31
C ARG A 136 3.77 14.90 -7.22
N CYS A 137 3.15 15.94 -6.67
CA CYS A 137 2.95 17.23 -7.37
C CYS A 137 3.92 18.32 -6.90
N ASP A 138 4.67 18.05 -5.81
CA ASP A 138 5.70 18.93 -5.30
C ASP A 138 7.01 18.77 -6.08
N GLU A 139 7.78 19.84 -6.17
CA GLU A 139 9.16 19.77 -6.65
C GLU A 139 10.00 19.00 -5.62
N VAL A 140 10.69 17.98 -6.09
CA VAL A 140 11.58 17.17 -5.27
C VAL A 140 12.97 17.11 -5.88
N ASP A 141 13.99 17.12 -5.02
CA ASP A 141 15.33 16.78 -5.48
C ASP A 141 15.35 15.31 -5.90
N LYS A 142 15.57 15.07 -7.21
CA LYS A 142 15.57 13.72 -7.77
C LYS A 142 16.69 12.84 -7.23
N ARG A 143 17.72 13.43 -6.62
CA ARG A 143 18.79 12.70 -5.94
C ARG A 143 18.31 12.07 -4.63
N GLU A 144 17.37 12.74 -3.94
CA GLU A 144 16.85 12.33 -2.64
C GLU A 144 15.56 11.53 -2.75
N LYS A 145 14.68 11.90 -3.68
CA LYS A 145 13.33 11.32 -3.81
C LYS A 145 12.95 11.10 -5.26
N ASN A 146 12.08 10.14 -5.50
CA ASN A 146 11.47 9.96 -6.80
C ASN A 146 10.23 10.85 -6.96
N ALA A 147 10.00 11.34 -8.18
CA ALA A 147 8.74 11.98 -8.54
C ALA A 147 7.57 10.97 -8.56
N VAL A 148 7.88 9.71 -8.89
CA VAL A 148 6.92 8.60 -8.89
C VAL A 148 7.50 7.42 -8.12
N ASP A 149 6.81 6.98 -7.08
CA ASP A 149 7.16 5.78 -6.33
C ASP A 149 6.43 4.57 -6.91
N PHE A 150 7.18 3.49 -7.22
CA PHE A 150 6.67 2.20 -7.65
C PHE A 150 6.62 1.25 -6.47
N THR A 151 5.44 0.68 -6.20
CA THR A 151 5.25 -0.25 -5.10
C THR A 151 4.54 -1.51 -5.59
N LEU A 152 5.12 -2.68 -5.32
CA LEU A 152 4.43 -3.95 -5.44
C LEU A 152 3.56 -4.16 -4.18
N ARG A 153 2.32 -4.56 -4.40
CA ARG A 153 1.35 -4.79 -3.33
C ARG A 153 0.88 -6.23 -3.38
N SER A 154 1.15 -6.98 -2.31
CA SER A 154 0.73 -8.37 -2.14
C SER A 154 -0.21 -8.46 -0.95
N ARG A 155 -1.42 -9.04 -1.12
CA ARG A 155 -2.39 -9.17 -0.05
C ARG A 155 -3.03 -10.55 -0.03
N LEU A 156 -2.87 -11.25 1.08
CA LEU A 156 -3.63 -12.45 1.42
C LEU A 156 -4.84 -12.05 2.27
N GLN A 157 -6.02 -12.59 1.95
CA GLN A 157 -7.23 -12.36 2.72
C GLN A 157 -7.99 -13.66 2.91
N ALA A 158 -8.51 -13.86 4.13
CA ALA A 158 -9.41 -14.93 4.49
C ALA A 158 -10.68 -14.33 5.11
N VAL A 159 -11.84 -14.75 4.62
CA VAL A 159 -13.14 -14.37 5.17
C VAL A 159 -13.86 -15.64 5.58
N TYR A 160 -14.21 -15.75 6.86
CA TYR A 160 -15.01 -16.83 7.41
C TYR A 160 -16.44 -16.34 7.66
N SER A 161 -17.41 -16.88 6.93
CA SER A 161 -18.84 -16.58 7.15
C SER A 161 -19.35 -17.42 8.32
N ILE A 162 -19.80 -16.79 9.41
CA ILE A 162 -20.36 -17.48 10.56
C ILE A 162 -21.73 -18.06 10.17
N PRO A 163 -21.91 -19.39 10.25
CA PRO A 163 -23.18 -20.02 9.86
C PRO A 163 -24.38 -19.39 10.57
N GLU A 164 -25.50 -19.28 9.86
CA GLU A 164 -26.80 -18.81 10.36
C GLU A 164 -26.79 -17.36 10.90
N THR A 165 -25.73 -16.60 10.63
CA THR A 165 -25.61 -15.20 11.06
C THR A 165 -25.27 -14.28 9.88
N PRO A 166 -25.57 -12.97 9.95
CA PRO A 166 -25.11 -12.01 8.97
C PRO A 166 -23.65 -11.58 9.15
N LEU A 167 -22.89 -12.27 10.04
CA LEU A 167 -21.55 -11.89 10.43
C LEU A 167 -20.49 -12.72 9.70
N SER A 168 -19.34 -12.09 9.46
CA SER A 168 -18.15 -12.76 8.94
C SER A 168 -16.89 -12.22 9.63
N ILE A 169 -15.94 -13.10 9.93
CA ILE A 169 -14.61 -12.73 10.41
C ILE A 169 -13.73 -12.50 9.19
N VAL A 170 -12.97 -11.40 9.18
CA VAL A 170 -12.10 -11.01 8.08
C VAL A 170 -10.67 -10.90 8.59
N GLY A 171 -9.78 -11.73 8.07
CA GLY A 171 -8.34 -11.63 8.28
C GLY A 171 -7.65 -11.17 7.01
N LYS A 172 -6.70 -10.21 7.10
CA LYS A 172 -5.89 -9.76 5.97
C LYS A 172 -4.43 -9.66 6.40
N PHE A 173 -3.56 -9.96 5.48
CA PHE A 173 -2.13 -9.71 5.59
C PHE A 173 -1.65 -9.07 4.30
N GLU A 174 -1.07 -7.88 4.39
CA GLU A 174 -0.64 -7.12 3.23
C GLU A 174 0.83 -6.73 3.36
N LEU A 175 1.56 -6.91 2.28
CA LEU A 175 2.95 -6.50 2.08
C LEU A 175 3.01 -5.42 1.02
N LEU A 176 3.78 -4.38 1.28
CA LEU A 176 4.16 -3.39 0.28
C LEU A 176 5.67 -3.43 0.12
N ASN A 177 6.11 -3.59 -1.12
CA ASN A 177 7.52 -3.58 -1.48
C ASN A 177 7.79 -2.40 -2.41
N THR A 178 8.59 -1.44 -1.96
CA THR A 178 9.05 -0.33 -2.80
C THR A 178 10.09 -0.84 -3.77
N LEU A 179 9.90 -0.61 -5.07
CA LEU A 179 10.74 -1.18 -6.14
C LEU A 179 11.81 -0.21 -6.66
N ASN A 180 11.63 1.08 -6.46
CA ASN A 180 12.48 2.11 -7.02
C ASN A 180 12.95 3.12 -5.96
N ALA A 181 13.28 2.66 -4.77
CA ALA A 181 13.86 3.53 -3.75
C ALA A 181 15.18 4.13 -4.26
N PRO A 182 15.39 5.45 -4.17
CA PRO A 182 16.65 6.05 -4.56
C PRO A 182 17.75 5.60 -3.60
N ILE A 183 18.86 5.13 -4.16
CA ILE A 183 20.07 4.82 -3.42
C ILE A 183 21.15 5.72 -4.01
N SER A 184 21.73 6.61 -3.19
CA SER A 184 22.85 7.44 -3.61
C SER A 184 24.14 6.83 -3.04
N TYR A 185 25.16 6.74 -3.90
CA TYR A 185 26.49 6.30 -3.51
C TYR A 185 27.46 7.48 -3.54
N LEU A 186 28.32 7.56 -2.52
CA LEU A 186 29.53 8.37 -2.59
C LEU A 186 30.54 7.66 -3.49
N ASN A 187 31.13 8.39 -4.44
CA ASN A 187 32.31 7.90 -5.12
C ASN A 187 33.45 7.87 -4.11
N GLU A 188 33.89 6.68 -3.70
CA GLU A 188 34.93 6.48 -2.67
C GLU A 188 36.24 7.17 -3.00
N VAL A 189 36.52 7.42 -4.29
CA VAL A 189 37.78 8.02 -4.75
C VAL A 189 37.79 9.54 -4.65
N THR A 190 36.62 10.17 -4.89
CA THR A 190 36.52 11.64 -4.96
C THR A 190 35.73 12.27 -3.83
N GLY A 191 35.00 11.48 -3.03
CA GLY A 191 34.05 11.98 -2.02
C GLY A 191 32.90 12.79 -2.60
N GLN A 192 32.79 12.86 -3.93
CA GLN A 192 31.71 13.59 -4.63
C GLN A 192 30.63 12.63 -5.10
N LEU A 193 29.38 13.08 -5.02
CA LEU A 193 28.25 12.42 -5.65
C LEU A 193 28.43 12.46 -7.18
N GLY A 194 28.62 11.30 -7.79
CA GLY A 194 28.58 11.18 -9.23
C GLY A 194 27.13 11.31 -9.71
N ASP A 195 26.89 12.18 -10.69
CA ASP A 195 25.56 12.35 -11.30
C ASP A 195 25.02 11.05 -11.93
N ASP A 196 25.90 10.11 -12.27
CA ASP A 196 25.59 8.88 -13.02
C ASP A 196 25.37 7.64 -12.14
N THR A 197 25.49 7.75 -10.82
CA THR A 197 25.49 6.59 -9.89
C THR A 197 24.22 6.44 -9.07
N LYS A 198 23.08 6.96 -9.55
CA LYS A 198 21.81 6.74 -8.89
C LYS A 198 21.35 5.31 -9.13
N GLU A 199 21.58 4.44 -8.17
CA GLU A 199 20.99 3.12 -8.16
C GLU A 199 19.62 3.14 -7.49
N TYR A 200 18.73 2.28 -7.99
CA TYR A 200 17.41 2.08 -7.42
C TYR A 200 17.39 0.77 -6.67
N GLY A 201 17.02 0.82 -5.40
CA GLY A 201 16.87 -0.36 -4.57
C GLY A 201 15.41 -0.75 -4.37
N GLN A 202 15.23 -1.95 -3.84
CA GLN A 202 13.93 -2.45 -3.42
C GLN A 202 13.98 -2.84 -1.94
N TYR A 203 12.89 -2.60 -1.21
CA TYR A 203 12.74 -3.04 0.17
C TYR A 203 11.28 -3.18 0.56
N ILE A 204 10.99 -4.01 1.56
CA ILE A 204 9.66 -4.10 2.14
C ILE A 204 9.40 -2.83 2.94
N SER A 205 8.55 -1.97 2.40
CA SER A 205 8.23 -0.66 2.98
C SER A 205 7.10 -0.73 4.00
N GLU A 206 6.22 -1.73 3.93
CA GLU A 206 5.11 -1.82 4.87
C GLU A 206 4.57 -3.25 5.04
N LEU A 207 4.25 -3.60 6.30
CA LEU A 207 3.54 -4.81 6.70
C LEU A 207 2.22 -4.41 7.35
N ARG A 208 1.09 -5.04 6.95
CA ARG A 208 -0.26 -4.68 7.40
C ARG A 208 -1.11 -5.91 7.74
N PRO A 209 -0.91 -6.56 8.88
CA PRO A 209 -1.90 -7.50 9.40
C PRO A 209 -3.17 -6.76 9.85
N GLU A 210 -4.33 -7.31 9.51
CA GLU A 210 -5.65 -6.78 9.85
C GLU A 210 -6.58 -7.90 10.27
N LEU A 211 -7.36 -7.67 11.33
CA LEU A 211 -8.43 -8.54 11.78
C LEU A 211 -9.70 -7.72 11.99
N GLY A 212 -10.83 -8.21 11.50
CA GLY A 212 -12.08 -7.48 11.58
C GLY A 212 -13.31 -8.36 11.60
N LEU A 213 -14.42 -7.74 11.93
CA LEU A 213 -15.77 -8.29 11.89
C LEU A 213 -16.58 -7.54 10.83
N GLN A 214 -17.12 -8.26 9.87
CA GLN A 214 -18.04 -7.73 8.85
C GLN A 214 -19.46 -8.12 9.18
N TRP A 215 -20.35 -7.14 9.18
CA TRP A 215 -21.79 -7.32 9.28
C TRP A 215 -22.46 -7.03 7.92
N LYS A 216 -23.13 -8.03 7.35
CA LYS A 216 -23.98 -7.88 6.15
C LYS A 216 -25.37 -7.48 6.61
N ILE A 217 -25.68 -6.19 6.59
CA ILE A 217 -26.98 -5.64 6.99
C ILE A 217 -28.08 -6.16 6.05
N ASN A 218 -27.79 -6.18 4.75
CA ASN A 218 -28.61 -6.78 3.71
C ASN A 218 -27.76 -7.10 2.46
N LYS A 219 -28.40 -7.38 1.31
CA LYS A 219 -27.69 -7.71 0.06
C LYS A 219 -26.84 -6.55 -0.49
N GLN A 220 -27.22 -5.31 -0.18
CA GLN A 220 -26.58 -4.10 -0.71
C GLN A 220 -25.64 -3.44 0.31
N HIS A 221 -25.93 -3.57 1.60
CA HIS A 221 -25.25 -2.84 2.67
C HIS A 221 -24.41 -3.74 3.56
N SER A 222 -23.17 -3.38 3.79
CA SER A 222 -22.32 -4.02 4.80
C SER A 222 -21.49 -3.00 5.57
N LEU A 223 -21.20 -3.33 6.81
CA LEU A 223 -20.34 -2.57 7.73
C LEU A 223 -19.23 -3.49 8.19
N THR A 224 -17.99 -2.98 8.20
CA THR A 224 -16.84 -3.72 8.72
C THR A 224 -16.12 -2.87 9.75
N LEU A 225 -15.91 -3.44 10.93
CA LEU A 225 -15.04 -2.88 11.95
C LEU A 225 -13.79 -3.74 12.01
N SER A 226 -12.62 -3.15 11.89
CA SER A 226 -11.36 -3.89 11.95
C SER A 226 -10.25 -3.12 12.67
N TYR A 227 -9.33 -3.89 13.22
CA TYR A 227 -8.08 -3.40 13.74
C TYR A 227 -6.97 -3.79 12.78
N ARG A 228 -6.10 -2.84 12.44
CA ARG A 228 -4.93 -3.04 11.60
C ARG A 228 -3.68 -2.55 12.34
N TYR A 229 -2.68 -3.39 12.33
CA TYR A 229 -1.33 -3.01 12.73
C TYR A 229 -0.54 -2.70 11.46
N ASN A 230 0.04 -1.51 11.35
CA ASN A 230 0.93 -1.17 10.26
C ASN A 230 2.35 -1.00 10.80
N TYR A 231 3.27 -1.77 10.25
CA TYR A 231 4.70 -1.53 10.42
C TYR A 231 5.23 -0.93 9.12
N LEU A 232 5.66 0.33 9.18
CA LEU A 232 6.21 1.06 8.05
C LEU A 232 7.71 1.20 8.27
N TYR A 233 8.44 0.89 7.21
CA TYR A 233 9.85 1.18 7.10
C TYR A 233 10.05 2.16 5.95
N ASP A 234 10.64 3.31 6.25
CA ASP A 234 10.92 4.37 5.27
C ASP A 234 12.42 4.67 5.32
N ARG A 235 13.04 4.70 4.16
CA ARG A 235 14.44 5.02 3.98
C ARG A 235 14.56 6.34 3.24
N GLY A 236 14.96 7.37 3.96
CA GLY A 236 15.21 8.70 3.41
C GLY A 236 16.70 8.92 3.15
N ILE A 237 17.01 9.66 2.09
CA ILE A 237 18.35 10.15 1.80
C ILE A 237 18.28 11.67 1.83
N SER A 238 19.24 12.30 2.49
CA SER A 238 19.41 13.74 2.49
C SER A 238 20.87 14.07 2.14
N ILE A 239 21.04 15.02 1.23
CA ILE A 239 22.31 15.45 0.67
C ILE A 239 22.54 16.88 1.11
N ASN A 240 23.69 17.12 1.75
CA ASN A 240 24.12 18.48 2.06
C ASN A 240 25.02 18.96 0.92
N ASP A 241 24.52 19.82 0.05
CA ASP A 241 25.25 20.33 -1.11
C ASP A 241 26.52 21.13 -0.74
N ALA A 242 26.57 21.71 0.46
CA ALA A 242 27.74 22.51 0.89
C ALA A 242 28.91 21.62 1.33
N THR A 243 28.66 20.46 1.92
CA THR A 243 29.69 19.56 2.46
C THR A 243 29.78 18.24 1.71
N SER A 244 28.86 17.99 0.76
CA SER A 244 28.69 16.70 0.07
C SER A 244 28.41 15.53 1.01
N ASP A 245 27.99 15.81 2.25
CA ASP A 245 27.65 14.77 3.21
C ASP A 245 26.31 14.11 2.86
N ILE A 246 26.26 12.80 2.93
CA ILE A 246 25.03 12.02 2.75
C ILE A 246 24.57 11.52 4.12
N THR A 247 23.30 11.78 4.43
CA THR A 247 22.65 11.20 5.60
C THR A 247 21.55 10.23 5.11
N ILE A 248 21.67 8.95 5.49
CA ILE A 248 20.60 7.98 5.34
C ILE A 248 19.81 7.94 6.63
N THR A 249 18.50 8.16 6.53
CA THR A 249 17.59 8.08 7.66
C THR A 249 16.70 6.85 7.49
N ASN A 250 16.81 5.89 8.40
CA ASN A 250 15.92 4.75 8.50
C ASN A 250 14.82 5.11 9.52
N LYS A 251 13.60 5.25 9.03
CA LYS A 251 12.45 5.59 9.87
C LYS A 251 11.54 4.39 10.00
N GLN A 252 11.37 3.90 11.21
CA GLN A 252 10.39 2.88 11.56
C GLN A 252 9.15 3.57 12.15
N THR A 253 7.98 3.31 11.60
CA THR A 253 6.74 3.84 12.12
C THR A 253 5.77 2.69 12.36
N THR A 254 5.34 2.53 13.59
CA THR A 254 4.29 1.60 13.98
C THR A 254 2.97 2.35 14.12
N LYS A 255 1.93 1.87 13.44
CA LYS A 255 0.59 2.45 13.54
C LYS A 255 -0.41 1.43 14.01
N HIS A 256 -1.22 1.83 14.98
CA HIS A 256 -2.37 1.08 15.45
C HIS A 256 -3.63 1.75 14.89
N LEU A 257 -4.34 1.06 14.01
CA LEU A 257 -5.47 1.66 13.29
C LEU A 257 -6.77 0.97 13.67
N LEU A 258 -7.76 1.77 14.00
CA LEU A 258 -9.16 1.35 14.05
C LEU A 258 -9.83 1.77 12.74
N LEU A 259 -10.42 0.82 12.02
CA LEU A 259 -10.99 1.02 10.71
C LEU A 259 -12.48 0.75 10.77
N LEU A 260 -13.29 1.70 10.31
CA LEU A 260 -14.71 1.51 10.09
C LEU A 260 -15.01 1.69 8.61
N ALA A 261 -15.49 0.64 7.95
CA ALA A 261 -15.76 0.63 6.53
C ALA A 261 -17.24 0.33 6.27
N TYR A 262 -17.92 1.25 5.61
CA TYR A 262 -19.26 1.05 5.08
C TYR A 262 -19.18 0.79 3.58
N LYS A 263 -19.93 -0.20 3.11
CA LYS A 263 -20.02 -0.52 1.69
C LYS A 263 -21.49 -0.60 1.26
N PHE A 264 -21.78 0.07 0.15
CA PHE A 264 -23.05 0.00 -0.57
C PHE A 264 -22.82 -0.51 -1.99
N GLY A 265 -23.62 -1.51 -2.42
CA GLY A 265 -23.56 -2.07 -3.77
C GLY A 265 -24.95 -2.19 -4.38
N TRP A 266 -25.10 -1.87 -5.69
CA TRP A 266 -26.37 -1.96 -6.43
C TRP A 266 -26.18 -2.46 -7.86
#